data_d44f624f3246dbca9bc1a8b79e13f3db
#
_entry.id   d44f624f3246dbca9bc1a8b79e13f3db
#
_cell.length_a   1.000
_cell.length_b   1.000
_cell.length_c   1.000
_cell.angle_alpha   90.00
_cell.angle_beta   90.00
_cell.angle_gamma   90.00
#
_symmetry.space_group_name_H-M   'P 1'
#
loop_
_entity.id
_entity.type
_entity.pdbx_description
1 polymer ?
#
loop_
_entity_poly.entity_id
_entity_poly.type
_entity_poly.pdbx_seq_one_letter_code
_entity_poly.pdbx_strand_id
1 'polypeptide(L)'
;PARLDDAGLEAMAAGLKADQAAYGVGLLGGDTVSTPGPLVLSITALGRVPPGAALTRAGAGPGEDVWVSGTLGDAALGLAVLRGGWAPPEDDAAALVNRYRLPQPRLVLGERLRGLATGCQDVSDGLIQDLGHVAAHSGVAVTVEAAAVPLSAAARDAPDARTSALTGGDDYELAFTAPVDRRLQIQALARALDLPLTRIGRTATGSGVVVLDEAGAPLTLDRRGWSHGWT
;
A
#
# COMPACT_ATOMS: atom_id res chain seq x y z
N PRO A 1 29.82 -6.89 -11.50
CA PRO A 1 28.37 -7.06 -11.47
C PRO A 1 28.06 -8.55 -11.40
N ALA A 2 27.17 -8.97 -10.48
CA ALA A 2 26.72 -10.34 -10.43
C ALA A 2 26.03 -10.66 -11.76
N ARG A 3 26.56 -11.63 -12.49
CA ARG A 3 25.88 -12.17 -13.67
C ARG A 3 24.76 -13.08 -13.17
N LEU A 4 23.57 -12.91 -13.72
CA LEU A 4 22.51 -13.88 -13.54
C LEU A 4 22.92 -15.14 -14.32
N ASP A 5 23.15 -16.24 -13.61
CA ASP A 5 23.44 -17.55 -14.21
C ASP A 5 22.12 -18.26 -14.58
N ASP A 6 22.23 -19.43 -15.21
CA ASP A 6 21.05 -20.19 -15.63
C ASP A 6 20.14 -20.54 -14.46
N ALA A 7 20.71 -20.88 -13.29
CA ALA A 7 19.92 -21.16 -12.09
C ALA A 7 19.16 -19.92 -11.59
N GLY A 8 19.78 -18.74 -11.66
CA GLY A 8 19.13 -17.48 -11.33
C GLY A 8 18.00 -17.12 -12.31
N LEU A 9 18.20 -17.39 -13.61
CA LEU A 9 17.15 -17.19 -14.62
C LEU A 9 15.97 -18.14 -14.40
N GLU A 10 16.24 -19.41 -14.10
CA GLU A 10 15.21 -20.41 -13.78
C GLU A 10 14.42 -20.01 -12.53
N ALA A 11 15.11 -19.57 -11.46
CA ALA A 11 14.45 -19.11 -10.24
C ALA A 11 13.56 -17.87 -10.47
N MET A 12 14.04 -16.90 -11.27
CA MET A 12 13.25 -15.74 -11.66
C MET A 12 12.01 -16.13 -12.48
N ALA A 13 12.17 -17.02 -13.46
CA ALA A 13 11.05 -17.51 -14.26
C ALA A 13 10.04 -18.28 -13.42
N ALA A 14 10.51 -19.07 -12.44
CA ALA A 14 9.63 -19.77 -11.50
C ALA A 14 8.83 -18.80 -10.63
N GLY A 15 9.45 -17.71 -10.14
CA GLY A 15 8.76 -16.65 -9.40
C GLY A 15 7.68 -15.99 -10.24
N LEU A 16 8.01 -15.54 -11.45
CA LEU A 16 7.02 -14.95 -12.37
C LEU A 16 5.86 -15.90 -12.69
N LYS A 17 6.15 -17.20 -12.86
CA LYS A 17 5.12 -18.21 -13.08
C LYS A 17 4.21 -18.40 -11.85
N ALA A 18 4.78 -18.33 -10.64
CA ALA A 18 4.00 -18.41 -9.41
C ALA A 18 3.05 -17.22 -9.27
N ASP A 19 3.52 -16.00 -9.55
CA ASP A 19 2.68 -14.79 -9.54
C ASP A 19 1.58 -14.85 -10.60
N GLN A 20 1.89 -15.32 -11.81
CA GLN A 20 0.86 -15.52 -12.84
C GLN A 20 -0.25 -16.45 -12.37
N ALA A 21 0.11 -17.55 -11.71
CA ALA A 21 -0.86 -18.50 -11.18
C ALA A 21 -1.67 -17.91 -10.01
N ALA A 22 -1.02 -17.18 -9.10
CA ALA A 22 -1.65 -16.59 -7.92
C ALA A 22 -2.63 -15.47 -8.29
N TYR A 23 -2.27 -14.64 -9.28
CA TYR A 23 -3.04 -13.44 -9.63
C TYR A 23 -3.83 -13.56 -10.94
N GLY A 24 -3.80 -14.72 -11.61
CA GLY A 24 -4.53 -14.95 -12.85
C GLY A 24 -4.05 -14.08 -14.01
N VAL A 25 -2.76 -13.74 -14.05
CA VAL A 25 -2.15 -12.88 -15.08
C VAL A 25 -1.45 -13.74 -16.13
N GLY A 26 -1.74 -13.50 -17.40
CA GLY A 26 -1.06 -14.19 -18.52
C GLY A 26 0.19 -13.45 -18.99
N LEU A 27 1.26 -14.20 -19.27
CA LEU A 27 2.44 -13.65 -19.95
C LEU A 27 2.12 -13.46 -21.44
N LEU A 28 2.22 -12.23 -21.94
CA LEU A 28 2.00 -11.91 -23.34
C LEU A 28 3.29 -11.98 -24.17
N GLY A 29 4.44 -11.81 -23.54
CA GLY A 29 5.74 -11.85 -24.20
C GLY A 29 6.82 -11.24 -23.31
N GLY A 30 8.03 -11.20 -23.84
CA GLY A 30 9.18 -10.62 -23.18
C GLY A 30 10.42 -10.80 -24.02
N ASP A 31 11.50 -10.14 -23.64
CA ASP A 31 12.79 -10.28 -24.27
C ASP A 31 13.89 -10.26 -23.19
N THR A 32 15.02 -10.91 -23.49
CA THR A 32 16.18 -10.96 -22.63
C THR A 32 17.40 -10.52 -23.42
N VAL A 33 18.03 -9.44 -22.97
CA VAL A 33 19.21 -8.87 -23.61
C VAL A 33 20.39 -8.81 -22.64
N SER A 34 21.60 -8.85 -23.17
CA SER A 34 22.80 -8.63 -22.37
C SER A 34 23.08 -7.15 -22.18
N THR A 35 23.52 -6.79 -20.98
CA THR A 35 23.98 -5.43 -20.63
C THR A 35 25.31 -5.49 -19.90
N PRO A 36 26.24 -4.55 -20.12
CA PRO A 36 27.46 -4.44 -19.31
C PRO A 36 27.21 -3.85 -17.92
N GLY A 37 26.00 -3.32 -17.68
CA GLY A 37 25.58 -2.72 -16.41
C GLY A 37 24.97 -3.73 -15.42
N PRO A 38 24.30 -3.23 -14.39
CA PRO A 38 23.56 -4.08 -13.45
C PRO A 38 22.36 -4.76 -14.12
N LEU A 39 21.84 -5.80 -13.45
CA LEU A 39 20.57 -6.41 -13.85
C LEU A 39 19.45 -5.36 -13.81
N VAL A 40 18.68 -5.27 -14.90
CA VAL A 40 17.49 -4.42 -15.00
C VAL A 40 16.31 -5.30 -15.37
N LEU A 41 15.24 -5.20 -14.60
CA LEU A 41 13.95 -5.84 -14.87
C LEU A 41 12.93 -4.76 -15.16
N SER A 42 12.21 -4.88 -16.29
CA SER A 42 11.12 -4.00 -16.64
C SER A 42 9.88 -4.83 -16.93
N ILE A 43 8.80 -4.60 -16.18
CA ILE A 43 7.54 -5.32 -16.33
C ILE A 43 6.46 -4.32 -16.77
N THR A 44 5.77 -4.65 -17.88
CA THR A 44 4.60 -3.90 -18.33
C THR A 44 3.36 -4.74 -18.08
N ALA A 45 2.44 -4.23 -17.27
CA ALA A 45 1.15 -4.84 -17.02
C ALA A 45 0.07 -4.15 -17.87
N LEU A 46 -0.75 -4.94 -18.60
CA LEU A 46 -1.89 -4.47 -19.36
C LEU A 46 -3.16 -5.06 -18.77
N GLY A 47 -4.15 -4.22 -18.56
CA GLY A 47 -5.46 -4.61 -18.03
C GLY A 47 -6.60 -3.90 -18.71
N ARG A 48 -7.82 -4.33 -18.39
CA ARG A 48 -9.06 -3.69 -18.85
C ARG A 48 -9.93 -3.33 -17.66
N VAL A 49 -10.56 -2.17 -17.75
CA VAL A 49 -11.60 -1.73 -16.82
C VAL A 49 -12.80 -1.28 -17.65
N PRO A 50 -14.04 -1.55 -17.21
CA PRO A 50 -15.22 -1.03 -17.90
C PRO A 50 -15.16 0.51 -18.02
N PRO A 51 -15.64 1.09 -19.12
CA PRO A 51 -15.66 2.53 -19.29
C PRO A 51 -16.32 3.23 -18.10
N GLY A 52 -15.66 4.28 -17.56
CA GLY A 52 -16.13 5.05 -16.41
C GLY A 52 -16.04 4.36 -15.05
N ALA A 53 -15.52 3.12 -14.97
CA ALA A 53 -15.43 2.36 -13.72
C ALA A 53 -14.01 2.31 -13.12
N ALA A 54 -13.06 3.05 -13.67
CA ALA A 54 -11.71 3.14 -13.11
C ALA A 54 -11.74 3.84 -11.73
N LEU A 55 -11.16 3.21 -10.72
CA LEU A 55 -10.84 3.89 -9.47
C LEU A 55 -9.60 4.73 -9.68
N THR A 56 -9.71 6.00 -9.39
CA THR A 56 -8.62 6.97 -9.56
C THR A 56 -8.31 7.66 -8.23
N ARG A 57 -7.23 8.42 -8.20
CA ARG A 57 -6.90 9.31 -7.07
C ARG A 57 -7.90 10.45 -6.92
N ALA A 58 -8.56 10.85 -8.02
CA ALA A 58 -9.56 11.89 -8.05
C ALA A 58 -10.96 11.31 -7.79
N GLY A 59 -11.82 12.09 -7.13
CA GLY A 59 -13.23 11.74 -6.91
C GLY A 59 -13.67 11.73 -5.46
N ALA A 60 -12.74 11.86 -4.50
CA ALA A 60 -13.10 12.03 -3.10
C ALA A 60 -13.88 13.33 -2.89
N GLY A 61 -15.03 13.24 -2.21
CA GLY A 61 -15.82 14.39 -1.77
C GLY A 61 -15.52 14.78 -0.33
N PRO A 62 -15.86 16.03 0.11
CA PRO A 62 -15.78 16.40 1.51
C PRO A 62 -16.83 15.65 2.35
N GLY A 63 -16.47 15.24 3.57
CA GLY A 63 -17.37 14.53 4.50
C GLY A 63 -17.38 13.01 4.32
N GLU A 64 -16.52 12.46 3.48
CA GLU A 64 -16.35 11.02 3.29
C GLU A 64 -15.43 10.41 4.34
N ASP A 65 -15.57 9.12 4.58
CA ASP A 65 -14.63 8.34 5.38
C ASP A 65 -13.39 7.99 4.58
N VAL A 66 -12.25 7.93 5.27
CA VAL A 66 -10.98 7.40 4.74
C VAL A 66 -10.73 6.02 5.32
N TRP A 67 -10.46 5.07 4.46
CA TRP A 67 -10.28 3.65 4.77
C TRP A 67 -8.93 3.14 4.30
N VAL A 68 -8.45 2.08 4.94
CA VAL A 68 -7.28 1.33 4.48
C VAL A 68 -7.54 -0.17 4.63
N SER A 69 -6.99 -0.96 3.71
CA SER A 69 -6.99 -2.43 3.80
C SER A 69 -5.82 -2.95 4.61
N GLY A 70 -5.97 -4.15 5.19
CA GLY A 70 -4.90 -4.89 5.87
C GLY A 70 -4.24 -4.15 7.02
N THR A 71 -2.91 -4.23 7.08
CA THR A 71 -2.04 -3.57 8.07
C THR A 71 -0.93 -2.78 7.37
N LEU A 72 -0.43 -1.74 8.02
CA LEU A 72 0.57 -0.84 7.46
C LEU A 72 1.86 -0.81 8.31
N GLY A 73 2.96 -0.50 7.63
CA GLY A 73 4.30 -0.40 8.22
C GLY A 73 5.06 -1.70 8.28
N ASP A 74 4.43 -2.82 7.96
CA ASP A 74 5.05 -4.15 8.00
C ASP A 74 6.24 -4.25 7.05
N ALA A 75 6.12 -3.74 5.84
CA ALA A 75 7.19 -3.78 4.84
C ALA A 75 8.38 -2.90 5.26
N ALA A 76 8.13 -1.70 5.74
CA ALA A 76 9.19 -0.81 6.23
C ALA A 76 9.95 -1.40 7.41
N LEU A 77 9.24 -2.04 8.36
CA LEU A 77 9.83 -2.75 9.50
C LEU A 77 10.59 -4.00 9.03
N GLY A 78 10.06 -4.75 8.06
CA GLY A 78 10.75 -5.88 7.45
C GLY A 78 12.07 -5.49 6.80
N LEU A 79 12.12 -4.35 6.12
CA LEU A 79 13.35 -3.78 5.59
C LEU A 79 14.32 -3.36 6.72
N ALA A 80 13.82 -2.80 7.82
CA ALA A 80 14.64 -2.45 8.98
C ALA A 80 15.27 -3.71 9.61
N VAL A 81 14.53 -4.81 9.74
CA VAL A 81 15.05 -6.11 10.18
C VAL A 81 16.17 -6.60 9.24
N LEU A 82 15.96 -6.60 7.93
CA LEU A 82 16.95 -7.02 6.94
C LEU A 82 18.24 -6.19 6.99
N ARG A 83 18.14 -4.92 7.36
CA ARG A 83 19.28 -4.00 7.52
C ARG A 83 19.94 -4.07 8.91
N GLY A 84 19.43 -4.90 9.81
CA GLY A 84 19.93 -5.03 11.18
C GLY A 84 19.59 -3.84 12.09
N GLY A 85 18.62 -3.02 11.70
CA GLY A 85 18.17 -1.86 12.47
C GLY A 85 17.26 -2.21 13.65
N TRP A 86 16.65 -3.39 13.61
CA TRP A 86 15.77 -3.91 14.67
C TRP A 86 15.76 -5.44 14.62
N ALA A 87 15.66 -6.08 15.79
CA ALA A 87 15.67 -7.54 15.94
C ALA A 87 14.48 -7.99 16.82
N PRO A 88 13.29 -8.18 16.24
CA PRO A 88 12.12 -8.75 16.94
C PRO A 88 12.29 -10.27 17.14
N PRO A 89 11.35 -10.95 17.85
CA PRO A 89 11.26 -12.40 17.86
C PRO A 89 11.29 -12.99 16.44
N GLU A 90 11.83 -14.20 16.31
CA GLU A 90 12.12 -14.83 15.01
C GLU A 90 10.88 -14.94 14.10
N ASP A 91 9.73 -15.33 14.65
CA ASP A 91 8.48 -15.46 13.91
C ASP A 91 7.98 -14.10 13.39
N ASP A 92 8.09 -13.04 14.21
CA ASP A 92 7.72 -11.67 13.82
C ASP A 92 8.68 -11.14 12.77
N ALA A 93 10.00 -11.37 12.93
CA ALA A 93 11.01 -11.04 11.94
C ALA A 93 10.69 -11.68 10.58
N ALA A 94 10.37 -12.97 10.58
CA ALA A 94 10.03 -13.71 9.37
C ALA A 94 8.76 -13.15 8.71
N ALA A 95 7.72 -12.87 9.49
CA ALA A 95 6.46 -12.29 8.99
C ALA A 95 6.69 -10.92 8.34
N LEU A 96 7.39 -10.01 9.00
CA LEU A 96 7.68 -8.65 8.51
C LEU A 96 8.56 -8.69 7.25
N VAL A 97 9.62 -9.51 7.25
CA VAL A 97 10.50 -9.67 6.08
C VAL A 97 9.74 -10.26 4.90
N ASN A 98 8.81 -11.20 5.16
CA ASN A 98 7.97 -11.75 4.10
C ASN A 98 7.04 -10.69 3.50
N ARG A 99 6.43 -9.83 4.32
CA ARG A 99 5.60 -8.70 3.82
C ARG A 99 6.38 -7.75 2.92
N TYR A 100 7.64 -7.46 3.26
CA TYR A 100 8.52 -6.65 2.41
C TYR A 100 8.87 -7.33 1.10
N ARG A 101 9.21 -8.64 1.12
CA ARG A 101 9.69 -9.38 -0.06
C ARG A 101 8.58 -9.82 -1.00
N LEU A 102 7.40 -10.10 -0.45
CA LEU A 102 6.25 -10.66 -1.15
C LEU A 102 4.98 -9.86 -0.81
N PRO A 103 4.87 -8.62 -1.31
CA PRO A 103 3.68 -7.82 -1.10
C PRO A 103 2.44 -8.54 -1.65
N GLN A 104 1.29 -8.28 -1.05
CA GLN A 104 0.02 -8.93 -1.39
C GLN A 104 -0.90 -7.93 -2.10
N PRO A 105 -0.83 -7.81 -3.44
CA PRO A 105 -1.66 -6.85 -4.17
C PRO A 105 -3.15 -7.16 -3.99
N ARG A 106 -3.93 -6.12 -3.68
CA ARG A 106 -5.36 -6.23 -3.33
C ARG A 106 -6.26 -6.19 -4.56
N LEU A 107 -6.00 -7.08 -5.55
CA LEU A 107 -6.69 -7.08 -6.85
C LEU A 107 -8.19 -7.24 -6.69
N VAL A 108 -8.65 -8.26 -5.96
CA VAL A 108 -10.08 -8.54 -5.76
C VAL A 108 -10.77 -7.40 -5.02
N LEU A 109 -10.10 -6.81 -4.01
CA LEU A 109 -10.61 -5.64 -3.32
C LEU A 109 -10.78 -4.46 -4.28
N GLY A 110 -9.75 -4.15 -5.09
CA GLY A 110 -9.80 -3.07 -6.07
C GLY A 110 -10.97 -3.20 -7.03
N GLU A 111 -11.27 -4.42 -7.50
CA GLU A 111 -12.44 -4.67 -8.34
C GLU A 111 -13.76 -4.46 -7.61
N ARG A 112 -13.86 -4.89 -6.36
CA ARG A 112 -15.08 -4.80 -5.55
C ARG A 112 -15.36 -3.40 -5.01
N LEU A 113 -14.35 -2.55 -4.93
CA LEU A 113 -14.50 -1.15 -4.51
C LEU A 113 -15.15 -0.27 -5.59
N ARG A 114 -15.21 -0.72 -6.85
CA ARG A 114 -15.89 0.03 -7.92
C ARG A 114 -17.36 0.28 -7.57
N GLY A 115 -17.76 1.55 -7.58
CA GLY A 115 -19.10 1.99 -7.18
C GLY A 115 -19.32 2.11 -5.66
N LEU A 116 -18.32 1.74 -4.84
CA LEU A 116 -18.30 1.98 -3.38
C LEU A 116 -17.33 3.09 -3.01
N ALA A 117 -16.10 3.02 -3.52
CA ALA A 117 -15.08 4.03 -3.30
C ALA A 117 -15.21 5.18 -4.33
N THR A 118 -14.82 6.37 -3.91
CA THR A 118 -14.79 7.61 -4.69
C THR A 118 -13.38 7.97 -5.14
N GLY A 119 -12.40 7.84 -4.24
CA GLY A 119 -10.97 7.96 -4.52
C GLY A 119 -10.22 6.75 -4.00
N CYS A 120 -9.18 6.30 -4.71
CA CYS A 120 -8.40 5.13 -4.32
C CYS A 120 -6.96 5.25 -4.80
N GLN A 121 -6.03 4.79 -3.96
CA GLN A 121 -4.60 4.71 -4.22
C GLN A 121 -4.02 3.53 -3.46
N ASP A 122 -2.99 2.88 -3.99
CA ASP A 122 -2.14 1.96 -3.24
C ASP A 122 -1.18 2.72 -2.32
N VAL A 123 -0.77 2.08 -1.22
CA VAL A 123 0.22 2.62 -0.28
C VAL A 123 1.59 2.05 -0.67
N SER A 124 2.31 2.80 -1.50
CA SER A 124 3.63 2.45 -2.03
C SER A 124 4.76 3.30 -1.46
N ASP A 125 4.52 4.58 -1.26
CA ASP A 125 5.50 5.55 -0.75
C ASP A 125 5.27 5.93 0.72
N GLY A 126 4.11 5.56 1.26
CA GLY A 126 3.70 5.80 2.63
C GLY A 126 2.30 6.42 2.70
N LEU A 127 1.52 5.99 3.70
CA LEU A 127 0.10 6.36 3.83
C LEU A 127 -0.16 7.86 3.67
N ILE A 128 0.63 8.69 4.34
CA ILE A 128 0.41 10.15 4.35
C ILE A 128 0.77 10.79 3.03
N GLN A 129 1.82 10.30 2.36
CA GLN A 129 2.20 10.77 1.02
C GLN A 129 1.14 10.37 0.00
N ASP A 130 0.71 9.11 0.01
CA ASP A 130 -0.25 8.56 -0.94
C ASP A 130 -1.65 9.16 -0.76
N LEU A 131 -2.12 9.35 0.47
CA LEU A 131 -3.32 10.13 0.75
C LEU A 131 -3.18 11.61 0.34
N GLY A 132 -1.97 12.16 0.36
CA GLY A 132 -1.66 13.48 -0.17
C GLY A 132 -1.97 13.61 -1.66
N HIS A 133 -1.72 12.54 -2.44
CA HIS A 133 -2.10 12.49 -3.84
C HIS A 133 -3.62 12.46 -4.03
N VAL A 134 -4.32 11.65 -3.21
CA VAL A 134 -5.80 11.64 -3.24
C VAL A 134 -6.35 13.02 -2.88
N ALA A 135 -5.85 13.65 -1.83
CA ALA A 135 -6.26 14.98 -1.40
C ALA A 135 -6.07 16.04 -2.51
N ALA A 136 -4.89 16.05 -3.14
CA ALA A 136 -4.54 17.00 -4.18
C ALA A 136 -5.39 16.82 -5.44
N HIS A 137 -5.57 15.58 -5.92
CA HIS A 137 -6.33 15.30 -7.14
C HIS A 137 -7.85 15.46 -6.95
N SER A 138 -8.33 15.34 -5.73
CA SER A 138 -9.76 15.48 -5.39
C SER A 138 -10.12 16.89 -4.90
N GLY A 139 -9.14 17.74 -4.55
CA GLY A 139 -9.39 19.07 -4.01
C GLY A 139 -10.01 19.06 -2.61
N VAL A 140 -9.61 18.11 -1.76
CA VAL A 140 -10.11 17.94 -0.39
C VAL A 140 -8.99 17.99 0.64
N ALA A 141 -9.33 18.30 1.88
CA ALA A 141 -8.48 18.03 3.04
C ALA A 141 -8.72 16.61 3.54
N VAL A 142 -7.68 15.92 4.00
CA VAL A 142 -7.76 14.59 4.62
C VAL A 142 -7.26 14.69 6.07
N THR A 143 -8.05 14.16 7.00
CA THR A 143 -7.63 13.99 8.39
C THR A 143 -7.45 12.50 8.66
N VAL A 144 -6.29 12.10 9.18
CA VAL A 144 -5.97 10.73 9.59
C VAL A 144 -5.84 10.66 11.10
N GLU A 145 -6.53 9.73 11.73
CA GLU A 145 -6.45 9.41 13.16
C GLU A 145 -5.32 8.38 13.32
N ALA A 146 -4.14 8.79 13.80
CA ALA A 146 -2.97 7.90 13.89
C ALA A 146 -3.26 6.62 14.68
N ALA A 147 -4.02 6.70 15.76
CA ALA A 147 -4.40 5.55 16.58
C ALA A 147 -5.27 4.53 15.84
N ALA A 148 -6.04 4.96 14.82
CA ALA A 148 -6.91 4.10 14.04
C ALA A 148 -6.17 3.35 12.92
N VAL A 149 -4.93 3.74 12.58
CA VAL A 149 -4.14 3.07 11.53
C VAL A 149 -3.77 1.67 12.01
N PRO A 150 -4.15 0.60 11.27
CA PRO A 150 -3.98 -0.77 11.73
C PRO A 150 -2.51 -1.22 11.67
N LEU A 151 -2.05 -1.85 12.74
CA LEU A 151 -0.74 -2.50 12.86
C LEU A 151 -0.94 -4.02 12.93
N SER A 152 -0.03 -4.78 12.34
CA SER A 152 0.03 -6.23 12.54
C SER A 152 0.47 -6.57 13.97
N ALA A 153 0.27 -7.82 14.39
CA ALA A 153 0.77 -8.27 15.67
C ALA A 153 2.31 -8.16 15.75
N ALA A 154 2.99 -8.52 14.67
CA ALA A 154 4.45 -8.48 14.56
C ALA A 154 5.03 -7.04 14.62
N ALA A 155 4.24 -6.04 14.20
CA ALA A 155 4.69 -4.64 14.18
C ALA A 155 4.48 -3.87 15.49
N ARG A 156 3.56 -4.32 16.35
CA ARG A 156 3.09 -3.53 17.52
C ARG A 156 4.17 -3.09 18.47
N ASP A 157 5.14 -3.98 18.71
CA ASP A 157 6.21 -3.76 19.69
C ASP A 157 7.46 -3.10 19.07
N ALA A 158 7.39 -2.75 17.77
CA ALA A 158 8.48 -2.04 17.13
C ALA A 158 8.59 -0.60 17.66
N PRO A 159 9.81 -0.10 17.93
CA PRO A 159 10.02 1.26 18.45
C PRO A 159 9.35 2.34 17.60
N ASP A 160 9.35 2.15 16.27
CA ASP A 160 8.83 3.11 15.31
C ASP A 160 7.56 2.62 14.58
N ALA A 161 6.80 1.68 15.20
CA ALA A 161 5.65 1.05 14.57
C ALA A 161 4.67 2.06 13.95
N ARG A 162 4.28 3.08 14.73
CA ARG A 162 3.32 4.09 14.29
C ARG A 162 3.88 4.96 13.17
N THR A 163 5.13 5.40 13.29
CA THR A 163 5.82 6.18 12.26
C THR A 163 5.98 5.37 10.99
N SER A 164 6.36 4.09 11.10
CA SER A 164 6.46 3.17 9.96
C SER A 164 5.11 2.96 9.26
N ALA A 165 4.02 2.84 9.99
CA ALA A 165 2.67 2.71 9.41
C ALA A 165 2.17 3.98 8.71
N LEU A 166 2.62 5.15 9.16
CA LEU A 166 2.22 6.44 8.59
C LEU A 166 3.07 6.85 7.39
N THR A 167 4.38 6.56 7.42
CA THR A 167 5.36 7.10 6.48
C THR A 167 6.22 6.05 5.78
N GLY A 168 6.11 4.79 6.17
CA GLY A 168 6.78 3.68 5.50
C GLY A 168 6.07 3.31 4.20
N GLY A 169 6.84 2.91 3.19
CA GLY A 169 6.33 2.44 1.92
C GLY A 169 6.36 0.91 1.81
N ASP A 170 6.10 0.43 0.59
CA ASP A 170 6.15 -0.97 0.17
C ASP A 170 5.07 -1.90 0.76
N ASP A 171 4.02 -1.36 1.41
CA ASP A 171 2.93 -2.18 1.97
C ASP A 171 1.95 -2.68 0.88
N TYR A 172 1.73 -1.90 -0.19
CA TYR A 172 0.83 -2.16 -1.31
C TYR A 172 -0.61 -2.53 -0.86
N GLU A 173 -1.04 -1.97 0.27
CA GLU A 173 -2.43 -1.95 0.69
C GLU A 173 -3.19 -0.84 -0.07
N LEU A 174 -4.52 -0.87 -0.07
CA LEU A 174 -5.33 0.18 -0.69
C LEU A 174 -5.81 1.18 0.37
N ALA A 175 -5.51 2.46 0.15
CA ALA A 175 -6.13 3.58 0.84
C ALA A 175 -7.22 4.17 -0.06
N PHE A 176 -8.45 4.33 0.47
CA PHE A 176 -9.58 4.79 -0.32
C PHE A 176 -10.54 5.65 0.48
N THR A 177 -11.34 6.45 -0.23
CA THR A 177 -12.42 7.24 0.35
C THR A 177 -13.77 6.69 -0.06
N ALA A 178 -14.77 6.84 0.81
CA ALA A 178 -16.13 6.43 0.50
C ALA A 178 -17.15 7.25 1.28
N PRO A 179 -18.36 7.50 0.73
CA PRO A 179 -19.45 8.12 1.44
C PRO A 179 -19.84 7.36 2.72
N VAL A 180 -20.25 8.08 3.75
CA VAL A 180 -20.59 7.53 5.07
C VAL A 180 -21.69 6.46 5.00
N ASP A 181 -22.64 6.59 4.08
CA ASP A 181 -23.73 5.62 3.86
C ASP A 181 -23.24 4.27 3.29
N ARG A 182 -22.00 4.19 2.80
CA ARG A 182 -21.36 2.97 2.30
C ARG A 182 -20.71 2.11 3.39
N ARG A 183 -20.64 2.57 4.64
CA ARG A 183 -19.98 1.86 5.75
C ARG A 183 -20.40 0.40 5.88
N LEU A 184 -21.70 0.12 5.87
CA LEU A 184 -22.20 -1.25 6.01
C LEU A 184 -21.80 -2.14 4.84
N GLN A 185 -21.77 -1.60 3.63
CA GLN A 185 -21.34 -2.33 2.44
C GLN A 185 -19.83 -2.63 2.48
N ILE A 186 -19.01 -1.67 2.93
CA ILE A 186 -17.56 -1.85 3.10
C ILE A 186 -17.28 -2.89 4.20
N GLN A 187 -17.97 -2.85 5.33
CA GLN A 187 -17.84 -3.86 6.37
C GLN A 187 -18.29 -5.26 5.91
N ALA A 188 -19.33 -5.35 5.10
CA ALA A 188 -19.75 -6.62 4.51
C ALA A 188 -18.69 -7.14 3.52
N LEU A 189 -18.09 -6.24 2.73
CA LEU A 189 -17.00 -6.58 1.82
C LEU A 189 -15.76 -7.09 2.58
N ALA A 190 -15.38 -6.45 3.68
CA ALA A 190 -14.28 -6.88 4.55
C ALA A 190 -14.48 -8.33 5.02
N ARG A 191 -15.70 -8.66 5.51
CA ARG A 191 -16.03 -10.03 5.92
C ARG A 191 -16.02 -11.02 4.75
N ALA A 192 -16.54 -10.62 3.59
CA ALA A 192 -16.60 -11.50 2.41
C ALA A 192 -15.23 -11.83 1.83
N LEU A 193 -14.25 -10.94 2.00
CA LEU A 193 -12.87 -11.12 1.52
C LEU A 193 -11.92 -11.64 2.60
N ASP A 194 -12.40 -11.83 3.84
CA ASP A 194 -11.55 -12.10 5.01
C ASP A 194 -10.35 -11.14 5.09
N LEU A 195 -10.61 -9.86 4.79
CA LEU A 195 -9.60 -8.80 4.74
C LEU A 195 -10.08 -7.62 5.59
N PRO A 196 -9.33 -7.24 6.65
CA PRO A 196 -9.69 -6.05 7.42
C PRO A 196 -9.72 -4.80 6.53
N LEU A 197 -10.82 -4.04 6.62
CA LEU A 197 -10.95 -2.70 6.06
C LEU A 197 -11.20 -1.75 7.23
N THR A 198 -10.24 -0.90 7.52
CA THR A 198 -10.25 -0.04 8.70
C THR A 198 -10.50 1.40 8.32
N ARG A 199 -11.52 2.04 8.94
CA ARG A 199 -11.71 3.48 8.83
C ARG A 199 -10.64 4.19 9.67
N ILE A 200 -9.84 5.02 9.02
CA ILE A 200 -8.69 5.69 9.63
C ILE A 200 -8.83 7.22 9.69
N GLY A 201 -9.93 7.77 9.16
CA GLY A 201 -10.07 9.22 9.12
C GLY A 201 -11.27 9.67 8.30
N ARG A 202 -11.20 10.91 7.83
CA ARG A 202 -12.25 11.57 7.05
C ARG A 202 -11.69 12.65 6.13
N THR A 203 -12.46 12.99 5.11
CA THR A 203 -12.23 14.14 4.25
C THR A 203 -13.04 15.36 4.69
N ALA A 204 -12.59 16.53 4.30
CA ALA A 204 -13.27 17.81 4.52
C ALA A 204 -13.00 18.78 3.37
N THR A 205 -13.71 19.91 3.34
CA THR A 205 -13.35 21.05 2.49
C THR A 205 -11.96 21.56 2.87
N GLY A 206 -11.12 21.85 1.89
CA GLY A 206 -9.75 22.31 2.11
C GLY A 206 -8.74 21.54 1.29
N SER A 207 -7.50 21.42 1.78
CA SER A 207 -6.42 20.74 1.06
C SER A 207 -5.41 20.12 2.02
N GLY A 208 -4.65 19.15 1.52
CA GLY A 208 -3.55 18.51 2.24
C GLY A 208 -4.01 17.43 3.21
N VAL A 209 -3.04 16.88 3.95
CA VAL A 209 -3.25 15.81 4.94
C VAL A 209 -2.77 16.26 6.30
N VAL A 210 -3.60 16.07 7.30
CA VAL A 210 -3.30 16.28 8.72
C VAL A 210 -3.44 14.96 9.44
N VAL A 211 -2.45 14.61 10.26
CA VAL A 211 -2.49 13.45 11.14
C VAL A 211 -2.78 13.93 12.55
N LEU A 212 -3.73 13.29 13.21
CA LEU A 212 -4.05 13.56 14.60
C LEU A 212 -3.50 12.45 15.49
N ASP A 213 -2.93 12.82 16.63
CA ASP A 213 -2.55 11.90 17.69
C ASP A 213 -3.78 11.38 18.47
N GLU A 214 -3.54 10.60 19.53
CA GLU A 214 -4.59 10.06 20.40
C GLU A 214 -5.38 11.14 21.16
N ALA A 215 -4.76 12.30 21.39
CA ALA A 215 -5.40 13.45 22.04
C ALA A 215 -6.17 14.34 21.04
N GLY A 216 -6.11 14.02 19.75
CA GLY A 216 -6.71 14.80 18.68
C GLY A 216 -5.91 16.05 18.28
N ALA A 217 -4.66 16.15 18.72
CA ALA A 217 -3.76 17.21 18.32
C ALA A 217 -2.99 16.87 17.02
N PRO A 218 -2.65 17.85 16.19
CA PRO A 218 -1.85 17.60 15.01
C PRO A 218 -0.47 17.00 15.34
N LEU A 219 -0.19 15.84 14.75
CA LEU A 219 1.09 15.17 14.87
C LEU A 219 2.07 15.73 13.84
N THR A 220 3.25 16.16 14.32
CA THR A 220 4.34 16.57 13.44
C THR A 220 5.14 15.33 13.02
N LEU A 221 5.32 15.14 11.73
CA LEU A 221 6.12 14.06 11.16
C LEU A 221 7.34 14.66 10.45
N ASP A 222 8.52 14.10 10.68
CA ASP A 222 9.77 14.55 10.04
C ASP A 222 9.76 14.33 8.53
N ARG A 223 9.01 13.31 8.09
CA ARG A 223 8.77 13.00 6.67
C ARG A 223 7.35 12.50 6.47
N ARG A 224 6.83 12.66 5.27
CA ARG A 224 5.48 12.20 4.92
C ARG A 224 5.45 10.83 4.23
N GLY A 225 6.59 10.40 3.69
CA GLY A 225 6.76 9.18 2.92
C GLY A 225 8.12 9.16 2.24
N TRP A 226 8.30 8.25 1.30
CA TRP A 226 9.48 8.17 0.45
C TRP A 226 9.36 9.16 -0.71
N SER A 227 10.41 9.94 -0.96
CA SER A 227 10.49 10.79 -2.15
C SER A 227 11.66 10.35 -3.03
N HIS A 228 11.36 10.06 -4.29
CA HIS A 228 12.39 9.86 -5.30
C HIS A 228 13.04 11.21 -5.59
N GLY A 229 14.20 11.46 -4.96
CA GLY A 229 14.97 12.68 -5.21
C GLY A 229 15.54 12.67 -6.62
N TRP A 230 14.83 13.28 -7.54
CA TRP A 230 15.40 13.74 -8.81
C TRP A 230 16.02 15.11 -8.52
N THR A 231 17.32 15.14 -8.20
CA THR A 231 18.14 16.37 -8.20
C THR A 231 18.77 16.55 -9.55
#